data_2e7eba57c977cebeb17f70ec47891891
#
_entry.id   2e7eba57c977cebeb17f70ec47891891
#
_cell.length_a   1.000
_cell.length_b   1.000
_cell.length_c   1.000
_cell.angle_alpha   90.00
_cell.angle_beta   90.00
_cell.angle_gamma   90.00
#
_symmetry.space_group_name_H-M   'P 1'
#
loop_
_entity.id
_entity.type
_entity.pdbx_description
1 polymer ?
#
loop_
_entity_poly.entity_id
_entity_poly.type
_entity_poly.pdbx_seq_one_letter_code
_entity_poly.pdbx_strand_id
1 'polypeptide(L)'
;MKKIGILFLGLISAFSFSQNTRFVYQVSMKTDSTAAPKIENAYLDISTEKSIFYGEKRMKRDSTIRQAMETRNFNFDRNSMEQFRTAITYSIEKNHATKTISYKDRIARDQYWYDEDRTFNWKILPETVKIGEYETQKAETTFAGRKWFAWFTQDLPFIDGPYKFSGLPGLIVKVEDEKGDYSFDLKETKKIAELPNFESRFGNNIKVKRSEFLKQQEKFNK
;
A
#
# COMPACT_ATOMS: atom_id res chain seq x y z
N MET A 1 65.31 -16.50 -17.02
CA MET A 1 64.01 -16.48 -17.72
C MET A 1 62.92 -16.28 -16.65
N LYS A 2 62.40 -15.03 -16.48
CA LYS A 2 61.36 -14.70 -15.49
C LYS A 2 59.99 -14.90 -16.14
N LYS A 3 59.18 -15.82 -15.60
CA LYS A 3 57.79 -16.00 -16.02
C LYS A 3 56.91 -14.98 -15.28
N ILE A 4 56.32 -14.02 -16.03
CA ILE A 4 55.33 -13.08 -15.51
C ILE A 4 53.97 -13.77 -15.58
N GLY A 5 53.40 -14.11 -14.44
CA GLY A 5 52.03 -14.60 -14.32
C GLY A 5 51.08 -13.42 -14.35
N ILE A 6 50.24 -13.32 -15.40
CA ILE A 6 49.18 -12.33 -15.51
C ILE A 6 47.98 -12.88 -14.73
N LEU A 7 47.66 -12.24 -13.57
CA LEU A 7 46.50 -12.53 -12.75
C LEU A 7 45.28 -11.81 -13.43
N PHE A 8 44.43 -12.58 -14.06
CA PHE A 8 43.17 -12.06 -14.64
C PHE A 8 42.14 -11.92 -13.52
N LEU A 9 42.02 -10.71 -13.00
CA LEU A 9 40.96 -10.37 -12.03
C LEU A 9 39.65 -10.19 -12.80
N GLY A 10 38.84 -11.26 -12.86
CA GLY A 10 37.51 -11.18 -13.45
C GLY A 10 36.58 -10.31 -12.59
N LEU A 11 36.22 -9.13 -13.11
CA LEU A 11 35.17 -8.29 -12.54
C LEU A 11 33.82 -8.99 -12.73
N ILE A 12 33.36 -9.71 -11.71
CA ILE A 12 31.97 -10.19 -11.64
C ILE A 12 31.13 -8.98 -11.30
N SER A 13 30.58 -8.33 -12.31
CA SER A 13 29.51 -7.33 -12.14
C SER A 13 28.26 -8.08 -11.67
N ALA A 14 28.05 -8.09 -10.36
CA ALA A 14 26.79 -8.52 -9.78
C ALA A 14 25.70 -7.52 -10.20
N PHE A 15 24.93 -7.87 -11.22
CA PHE A 15 23.67 -7.19 -11.51
C PHE A 15 22.72 -7.48 -10.34
N SER A 16 22.76 -6.62 -9.32
CA SER A 16 21.72 -6.58 -8.30
C SER A 16 20.43 -6.11 -8.95
N PHE A 17 19.63 -7.04 -9.47
CA PHE A 17 18.25 -6.73 -9.78
C PHE A 17 17.58 -6.36 -8.46
N SER A 18 17.32 -5.07 -8.26
CA SER A 18 16.49 -4.60 -7.17
C SER A 18 15.11 -5.25 -7.32
N GLN A 19 14.90 -6.31 -6.56
CA GLN A 19 13.62 -7.04 -6.61
C GLN A 19 12.59 -6.26 -5.80
N ASN A 20 11.51 -5.85 -6.45
CA ASN A 20 10.38 -5.26 -5.77
C ASN A 20 9.75 -6.29 -4.82
N THR A 21 9.22 -5.81 -3.70
CA THR A 21 8.65 -6.68 -2.67
C THR A 21 7.20 -6.30 -2.43
N ARG A 22 6.33 -7.31 -2.39
CA ARG A 22 4.92 -7.19 -2.02
C ARG A 22 4.73 -7.69 -0.60
N PHE A 23 4.10 -6.88 0.21
CA PHE A 23 3.60 -7.22 1.54
C PHE A 23 2.09 -7.32 1.47
N VAL A 24 1.54 -8.48 1.86
CA VAL A 24 0.10 -8.75 1.85
C VAL A 24 -0.44 -8.49 3.25
N TYR A 25 -1.31 -7.51 3.37
CA TYR A 25 -1.99 -7.19 4.62
C TYR A 25 -3.44 -7.68 4.58
N GLN A 26 -3.87 -8.32 5.65
CA GLN A 26 -5.29 -8.48 5.94
C GLN A 26 -5.78 -7.20 6.62
N VAL A 27 -6.79 -6.59 6.03
CA VAL A 27 -7.38 -5.33 6.51
C VAL A 27 -8.76 -5.63 7.08
N SER A 28 -8.97 -5.30 8.34
CA SER A 28 -10.28 -5.35 9.00
C SER A 28 -10.82 -3.93 9.16
N MET A 29 -12.06 -3.71 8.73
CA MET A 29 -12.70 -2.39 8.74
C MET A 29 -14.10 -2.52 9.29
N LYS A 30 -14.37 -1.87 10.41
CA LYS A 30 -15.69 -1.75 11.02
C LYS A 30 -16.21 -0.33 10.78
N THR A 31 -17.02 -0.17 9.76
CA THR A 31 -17.58 1.13 9.37
C THR A 31 -18.84 1.50 10.13
N ASP A 32 -19.48 0.52 10.76
CA ASP A 32 -20.68 0.67 11.57
C ASP A 32 -20.48 -0.11 12.88
N SER A 33 -20.85 0.48 14.01
CA SER A 33 -20.71 -0.13 15.35
C SER A 33 -21.50 -1.42 15.51
N THR A 34 -22.56 -1.61 14.73
CA THR A 34 -23.48 -2.76 14.78
C THR A 34 -23.15 -3.83 13.74
N ALA A 35 -22.40 -3.50 12.71
CA ALA A 35 -22.07 -4.42 11.62
C ALA A 35 -20.82 -5.25 11.92
N ALA A 36 -20.77 -6.47 11.37
CA ALA A 36 -19.54 -7.26 11.38
C ALA A 36 -18.45 -6.55 10.59
N PRO A 37 -17.17 -6.64 11.01
CA PRO A 37 -16.07 -6.03 10.29
C PRO A 37 -15.94 -6.63 8.88
N LYS A 38 -15.68 -5.79 7.89
CA LYS A 38 -15.32 -6.23 6.54
C LYS A 38 -13.83 -6.58 6.55
N ILE A 39 -13.53 -7.79 6.08
CA ILE A 39 -12.15 -8.28 5.99
C ILE A 39 -11.77 -8.40 4.52
N GLU A 40 -10.69 -7.73 4.12
CA GLU A 40 -10.17 -7.74 2.76
C GLU A 40 -8.65 -7.82 2.77
N ASN A 41 -8.05 -8.35 1.70
CA ASN A 41 -6.61 -8.26 1.51
C ASN A 41 -6.25 -6.96 0.78
N ALA A 42 -5.13 -6.38 1.18
CA ALA A 42 -4.49 -5.26 0.52
C ALA A 42 -3.00 -5.55 0.34
N TYR A 43 -2.42 -4.92 -0.65
CA TYR A 43 -1.01 -5.04 -1.00
C TYR A 43 -0.27 -3.74 -0.74
N LEU A 44 0.92 -3.85 -0.18
CA LEU A 44 1.93 -2.80 -0.16
C LEU A 44 3.09 -3.30 -1.01
N ASP A 45 3.23 -2.75 -2.21
CA ASP A 45 4.33 -3.04 -3.12
C ASP A 45 5.40 -1.98 -2.97
N ILE A 46 6.64 -2.40 -2.70
CA ILE A 46 7.77 -1.50 -2.46
C ILE A 46 8.85 -1.73 -3.52
N SER A 47 9.28 -0.64 -4.15
CA SER A 47 10.49 -0.53 -4.98
C SER A 47 11.52 0.37 -4.31
N THR A 48 12.65 0.59 -4.97
CA THR A 48 13.67 1.56 -4.51
C THR A 48 13.18 3.01 -4.50
N GLU A 49 12.28 3.37 -5.42
CA GLU A 49 11.85 4.76 -5.63
C GLU A 49 10.59 5.11 -4.86
N LYS A 50 9.66 4.14 -4.78
CA LYS A 50 8.34 4.37 -4.20
C LYS A 50 7.71 3.09 -3.69
N SER A 51 6.66 3.26 -2.89
CA SER A 51 5.72 2.19 -2.57
C SER A 51 4.30 2.54 -2.99
N ILE A 52 3.47 1.51 -3.19
CA ILE A 52 2.06 1.67 -3.52
C ILE A 52 1.24 0.73 -2.65
N PHE A 53 0.27 1.28 -1.90
CA PHE A 53 -0.73 0.51 -1.14
C PHE A 53 -2.06 0.53 -1.89
N TYR A 54 -2.74 -0.65 -2.01
CA TYR A 54 -4.01 -0.80 -2.73
C TYR A 54 -4.73 -2.11 -2.39
N GLY A 55 -6.05 -2.18 -2.66
CA GLY A 55 -6.84 -3.39 -2.43
C GLY A 55 -6.60 -4.50 -3.46
N GLU A 56 -6.53 -5.76 -3.00
CA GLU A 56 -6.40 -6.94 -3.85
C GLU A 56 -7.54 -7.04 -4.87
N LYS A 57 -8.80 -6.86 -4.42
CA LYS A 57 -9.98 -6.94 -5.28
C LYS A 57 -9.98 -5.85 -6.36
N ARG A 58 -9.50 -4.64 -6.02
CA ARG A 58 -9.30 -3.58 -7.00
C ARG A 58 -8.34 -4.01 -8.09
N MET A 59 -7.17 -4.55 -7.71
CA MET A 59 -6.18 -5.03 -8.68
C MET A 59 -6.76 -6.12 -9.60
N LYS A 60 -7.45 -7.11 -9.03
CA LYS A 60 -8.08 -8.19 -9.79
C LYS A 60 -9.11 -7.64 -10.78
N ARG A 61 -9.99 -6.72 -10.34
CA ARG A 61 -10.95 -6.04 -11.23
C ARG A 61 -10.27 -5.31 -12.37
N ASP A 62 -9.27 -4.49 -12.07
CA ASP A 62 -8.58 -3.67 -13.07
C ASP A 62 -7.80 -4.55 -14.07
N SER A 63 -7.25 -5.67 -13.61
CA SER A 63 -6.62 -6.69 -14.47
C SER A 63 -7.62 -7.40 -15.38
N THR A 64 -8.78 -7.80 -14.85
CA THR A 64 -9.86 -8.45 -15.64
C THR A 64 -10.38 -7.50 -16.71
N ILE A 65 -10.62 -6.23 -16.37
CA ILE A 65 -11.06 -5.20 -17.34
C ILE A 65 -9.99 -5.00 -18.41
N ARG A 66 -8.71 -4.94 -18.04
CA ARG A 66 -7.59 -4.81 -18.99
C ARG A 66 -7.56 -5.98 -19.97
N GLN A 67 -7.61 -7.20 -19.47
CA GLN A 67 -7.63 -8.40 -20.29
C GLN A 67 -8.81 -8.43 -21.27
N ALA A 68 -10.01 -8.02 -20.81
CA ALA A 68 -11.18 -7.92 -21.66
C ALA A 68 -11.00 -6.91 -22.80
N MET A 69 -10.36 -5.78 -22.53
CA MET A 69 -10.04 -4.77 -23.54
C MET A 69 -9.04 -5.31 -24.57
N GLU A 70 -7.99 -5.98 -24.13
CA GLU A 70 -6.95 -6.58 -24.99
C GLU A 70 -7.52 -7.69 -25.88
N THR A 71 -8.38 -8.52 -25.33
CA THR A 71 -9.02 -9.64 -26.07
C THR A 71 -10.29 -9.23 -26.80
N ARG A 72 -10.78 -7.99 -26.64
CA ARG A 72 -12.08 -7.48 -27.11
C ARG A 72 -13.27 -8.34 -26.68
N ASN A 73 -13.13 -9.06 -25.57
CA ASN A 73 -14.16 -9.91 -25.00
C ASN A 73 -14.73 -9.26 -23.73
N PHE A 74 -15.90 -8.61 -23.87
CA PHE A 74 -16.59 -7.87 -22.80
C PHE A 74 -17.74 -8.66 -22.18
N ASN A 75 -17.71 -10.00 -22.22
CA ASN A 75 -18.73 -10.84 -21.59
C ASN A 75 -18.59 -10.83 -20.06
N PHE A 76 -18.95 -9.69 -19.48
CA PHE A 76 -19.08 -9.55 -18.03
C PHE A 76 -20.55 -9.74 -17.65
N ASP A 77 -20.84 -10.79 -16.90
CA ASP A 77 -22.12 -10.82 -16.20
C ASP A 77 -22.06 -9.98 -14.91
N ARG A 78 -23.21 -9.61 -14.39
CA ARG A 78 -23.31 -8.81 -13.17
C ARG A 78 -22.69 -9.53 -11.97
N ASN A 79 -22.80 -10.86 -11.86
CA ASN A 79 -22.30 -11.66 -10.77
C ASN A 79 -20.78 -11.74 -10.79
N SER A 80 -20.18 -11.82 -11.97
CA SER A 80 -18.71 -11.84 -12.10
C SER A 80 -18.07 -10.53 -11.66
N MET A 81 -18.77 -9.39 -11.75
CA MET A 81 -18.29 -8.09 -11.27
C MET A 81 -18.55 -7.87 -9.77
N GLU A 82 -19.58 -8.51 -9.20
CA GLU A 82 -19.91 -8.40 -7.77
C GLU A 82 -18.79 -8.91 -6.86
N GLN A 83 -18.09 -9.97 -7.27
CA GLN A 83 -16.94 -10.51 -6.53
C GLN A 83 -15.81 -9.48 -6.32
N PHE A 84 -15.76 -8.43 -7.15
CA PHE A 84 -14.76 -7.36 -7.06
C PHE A 84 -15.21 -6.17 -6.20
N ARG A 85 -16.39 -6.26 -5.57
CA ARG A 85 -16.79 -5.23 -4.60
C ARG A 85 -15.78 -5.13 -3.46
N THR A 86 -15.29 -3.92 -3.20
CA THR A 86 -14.26 -3.64 -2.22
C THR A 86 -14.52 -2.33 -1.51
N ALA A 87 -14.14 -2.25 -0.26
CA ALA A 87 -14.07 -1.00 0.49
C ALA A 87 -12.74 -0.25 0.24
N ILE A 88 -11.73 -0.94 -0.32
CA ILE A 88 -10.42 -0.35 -0.64
C ILE A 88 -10.39 -0.01 -2.13
N THR A 89 -11.11 1.06 -2.53
CA THR A 89 -11.19 1.54 -3.91
C THR A 89 -10.00 2.41 -4.31
N TYR A 90 -9.31 2.94 -3.35
CA TYR A 90 -8.20 3.88 -3.47
C TYR A 90 -6.84 3.19 -3.63
N SER A 91 -5.85 3.96 -4.07
CA SER A 91 -4.42 3.64 -3.94
C SER A 91 -3.67 4.77 -3.26
N ILE A 92 -2.60 4.41 -2.57
CA ILE A 92 -1.73 5.37 -1.88
C ILE A 92 -0.32 5.12 -2.39
N GLU A 93 0.26 6.14 -2.99
CA GLU A 93 1.64 6.14 -3.45
C GLU A 93 2.50 6.95 -2.47
N LYS A 94 3.62 6.39 -2.05
CA LYS A 94 4.61 7.08 -1.22
C LYS A 94 5.91 7.17 -1.98
N ASN A 95 6.36 8.37 -2.24
CA ASN A 95 7.63 8.63 -2.92
C ASN A 95 8.75 8.71 -1.88
N HIS A 96 9.79 7.87 -2.03
CA HIS A 96 10.85 7.76 -1.03
C HIS A 96 11.81 8.96 -1.03
N ALA A 97 12.03 9.59 -2.19
CA ALA A 97 12.92 10.75 -2.31
C ALA A 97 12.29 12.03 -1.76
N THR A 98 11.04 12.32 -2.17
CA THR A 98 10.32 13.53 -1.77
C THR A 98 9.57 13.40 -0.44
N LYS A 99 9.42 12.16 0.09
CA LYS A 99 8.62 11.84 1.28
C LYS A 99 7.13 12.22 1.14
N THR A 100 6.66 12.37 -0.09
CA THR A 100 5.25 12.69 -0.34
C THR A 100 4.40 11.42 -0.29
N ILE A 101 3.18 11.56 0.25
CA ILE A 101 2.16 10.52 0.32
C ILE A 101 0.98 11.00 -0.51
N SER A 102 0.71 10.37 -1.65
CA SER A 102 -0.37 10.75 -2.56
C SER A 102 -1.52 9.75 -2.45
N TYR A 103 -2.71 10.24 -2.14
CA TYR A 103 -3.95 9.45 -2.12
C TYR A 103 -4.68 9.62 -3.44
N LYS A 104 -5.01 8.51 -4.11
CA LYS A 104 -5.67 8.50 -5.42
C LYS A 104 -6.93 7.63 -5.35
N ASP A 105 -8.08 8.17 -5.76
CA ASP A 105 -9.33 7.40 -5.89
C ASP A 105 -10.16 7.90 -7.05
N ARG A 106 -11.12 7.09 -7.50
CA ARG A 106 -12.04 7.45 -8.57
C ARG A 106 -13.33 8.02 -8.00
N ILE A 107 -13.73 9.18 -8.50
CA ILE A 107 -15.05 9.79 -8.24
C ILE A 107 -15.75 9.90 -9.59
N ALA A 108 -16.85 9.18 -9.80
CA ALA A 108 -17.50 8.97 -11.07
C ALA A 108 -16.54 8.36 -12.11
N ARG A 109 -16.22 9.09 -13.19
CA ARG A 109 -15.30 8.62 -14.25
C ARG A 109 -13.89 9.18 -14.14
N ASP A 110 -13.68 10.20 -13.29
CA ASP A 110 -12.40 10.88 -13.15
C ASP A 110 -11.59 10.34 -11.95
N GLN A 111 -10.27 10.36 -12.07
CA GLN A 111 -9.35 10.04 -10.98
C GLN A 111 -8.96 11.33 -10.28
N TYR A 112 -9.36 11.46 -9.03
CA TYR A 112 -8.94 12.55 -8.15
C TYR A 112 -7.81 12.11 -7.26
N TRP A 113 -6.88 13.03 -6.99
CA TRP A 113 -5.79 12.74 -6.08
C TRP A 113 -5.31 13.98 -5.34
N TYR A 114 -4.73 13.77 -4.18
CA TYR A 114 -4.12 14.80 -3.35
C TYR A 114 -2.89 14.29 -2.63
N ASP A 115 -1.96 15.19 -2.32
CA ASP A 115 -0.87 14.88 -1.41
C ASP A 115 -1.36 15.08 0.04
N GLU A 116 -1.01 14.12 0.91
CA GLU A 116 -1.34 14.18 2.32
C GLU A 116 -0.52 15.30 2.98
N ASP A 117 -1.20 16.21 3.64
CA ASP A 117 -0.64 17.37 4.29
C ASP A 117 -0.42 17.18 5.81
N ARG A 118 -0.82 16.02 6.34
CA ARG A 118 -0.66 15.68 7.75
C ARG A 118 0.52 14.74 7.94
N THR A 119 1.28 14.94 9.01
CA THR A 119 2.46 14.15 9.38
C THR A 119 2.12 13.15 10.48
N PHE A 120 2.92 12.08 10.58
CA PHE A 120 2.86 11.14 11.68
C PHE A 120 3.90 11.52 12.73
N ASN A 121 3.44 11.79 13.94
CA ASN A 121 4.29 12.01 15.11
C ASN A 121 4.29 10.72 15.93
N TRP A 122 5.16 9.79 15.60
CA TRP A 122 5.28 8.52 16.29
C TRP A 122 5.97 8.70 17.64
N LYS A 123 5.38 8.12 18.68
CA LYS A 123 6.02 7.87 19.96
C LYS A 123 6.33 6.39 20.05
N ILE A 124 7.59 6.04 19.99
CA ILE A 124 8.05 4.66 20.17
C ILE A 124 7.96 4.31 21.66
N LEU A 125 7.38 3.15 21.93
CA LEU A 125 7.15 2.63 23.27
C LEU A 125 8.14 1.51 23.58
N PRO A 126 8.42 1.21 24.87
CA PRO A 126 9.37 0.16 25.25
C PRO A 126 8.81 -1.26 25.02
N GLU A 127 7.50 -1.41 24.82
CA GLU A 127 6.86 -2.71 24.65
C GLU A 127 7.31 -3.39 23.36
N THR A 128 7.75 -4.62 23.48
CA THR A 128 8.08 -5.52 22.39
C THR A 128 7.19 -6.75 22.44
N VAL A 129 6.85 -7.28 21.27
CA VAL A 129 6.06 -8.50 21.13
C VAL A 129 6.41 -9.20 19.83
N LYS A 130 6.41 -10.54 19.85
CA LYS A 130 6.57 -11.33 18.64
C LYS A 130 5.25 -11.41 17.87
N ILE A 131 5.25 -10.96 16.60
CA ILE A 131 4.10 -11.06 15.69
C ILE A 131 4.53 -11.91 14.48
N GLY A 132 3.92 -13.11 14.35
CA GLY A 132 4.38 -14.09 13.37
C GLY A 132 5.82 -14.49 13.62
N GLU A 133 6.71 -14.27 12.66
CA GLU A 133 8.15 -14.56 12.75
C GLU A 133 8.98 -13.35 13.22
N TYR A 134 8.39 -12.15 13.32
CA TYR A 134 9.10 -10.90 13.57
C TYR A 134 9.09 -10.49 15.03
N GLU A 135 10.25 -10.12 15.55
CA GLU A 135 10.35 -9.34 16.78
C GLU A 135 9.95 -7.90 16.49
N THR A 136 8.97 -7.40 17.23
CA THR A 136 8.39 -6.09 16.96
C THR A 136 8.46 -5.17 18.16
N GLN A 137 8.53 -3.87 17.89
CA GLN A 137 8.40 -2.81 18.88
C GLN A 137 7.15 -2.01 18.63
N LYS A 138 6.47 -1.60 19.71
CA LYS A 138 5.23 -0.84 19.65
C LYS A 138 5.52 0.65 19.50
N ALA A 139 4.67 1.33 18.75
CA ALA A 139 4.64 2.79 18.66
C ALA A 139 3.19 3.28 18.67
N GLU A 140 2.96 4.53 19.09
CA GLU A 140 1.65 5.17 19.06
C GLU A 140 1.69 6.51 18.33
N THR A 141 0.58 6.87 17.72
CA THR A 141 0.39 8.18 17.08
C THR A 141 -1.09 8.58 17.09
N THR A 142 -1.37 9.87 16.89
CA THR A 142 -2.72 10.36 16.61
C THR A 142 -2.78 10.79 15.15
N PHE A 143 -3.71 10.20 14.38
CA PHE A 143 -3.90 10.53 12.98
C PHE A 143 -5.38 10.45 12.58
N ALA A 144 -5.84 11.45 11.84
CA ALA A 144 -7.22 11.54 11.36
C ALA A 144 -8.30 11.43 12.47
N GLY A 145 -8.02 12.00 13.66
CA GLY A 145 -8.95 11.99 14.79
C GLY A 145 -9.01 10.68 15.56
N ARG A 146 -8.10 9.74 15.30
CA ARG A 146 -7.98 8.46 16.00
C ARG A 146 -6.60 8.30 16.60
N LYS A 147 -6.52 7.59 17.72
CA LYS A 147 -5.27 7.08 18.27
C LYS A 147 -4.98 5.74 17.64
N TRP A 148 -3.73 5.54 17.18
CA TRP A 148 -3.25 4.35 16.50
C TRP A 148 -2.08 3.74 17.24
N PHE A 149 -2.04 2.42 17.25
CA PHE A 149 -0.92 1.62 17.73
C PHE A 149 -0.34 0.86 16.55
N ALA A 150 0.97 0.94 16.38
CA ALA A 150 1.71 0.21 15.35
C ALA A 150 2.76 -0.69 15.99
N TRP A 151 3.00 -1.83 15.37
CA TRP A 151 4.10 -2.72 15.66
C TRP A 151 4.97 -2.80 14.42
N PHE A 152 6.23 -2.44 14.57
CA PHE A 152 7.21 -2.41 13.49
C PHE A 152 8.40 -3.31 13.82
N THR A 153 9.07 -3.81 12.77
CA THR A 153 10.26 -4.63 12.90
C THR A 153 11.40 -4.07 12.09
N GLN A 154 12.61 -4.16 12.62
CA GLN A 154 13.85 -3.81 11.93
C GLN A 154 14.39 -4.96 11.07
N ASP A 155 13.87 -6.19 11.25
CA ASP A 155 14.21 -7.36 10.42
C ASP A 155 13.84 -7.14 8.94
N LEU A 156 12.86 -6.24 8.69
CA LEU A 156 12.46 -5.79 7.37
C LEU A 156 12.84 -4.31 7.21
N PRO A 157 13.95 -4.00 6.51
CA PRO A 157 14.54 -2.64 6.49
C PRO A 157 13.81 -1.68 5.54
N PHE A 158 12.47 -1.66 5.63
CA PHE A 158 11.61 -0.74 4.89
C PHE A 158 10.96 0.25 5.86
N ILE A 159 11.26 1.54 5.74
CA ILE A 159 10.64 2.61 6.53
C ILE A 159 9.24 2.90 5.99
N ASP A 160 8.38 1.89 6.01
CA ASP A 160 7.08 1.91 5.37
C ASP A 160 6.04 1.08 6.15
N GLY A 161 4.78 1.08 5.66
CA GLY A 161 3.68 0.35 6.25
C GLY A 161 2.39 0.44 5.43
N PRO A 162 1.29 -0.22 5.87
CA PRO A 162 0.03 -0.22 5.16
C PRO A 162 -0.63 1.17 5.19
N TYR A 163 -1.59 1.40 4.27
CA TYR A 163 -2.30 2.65 4.13
C TYR A 163 -1.32 3.82 3.99
N LYS A 164 -1.51 4.90 4.77
CA LYS A 164 -0.63 6.08 4.78
C LYS A 164 0.50 5.97 5.81
N PHE A 165 0.46 4.94 6.66
CA PHE A 165 1.42 4.81 7.76
C PHE A 165 2.83 4.55 7.25
N SER A 166 3.80 5.31 7.79
CA SER A 166 5.23 5.20 7.48
C SER A 166 6.04 5.99 8.50
N GLY A 167 7.36 5.92 8.42
CA GLY A 167 8.27 6.76 9.22
C GLY A 167 8.76 6.13 10.53
N LEU A 168 8.40 4.88 10.84
CA LEU A 168 9.04 4.10 11.90
C LEU A 168 10.34 3.44 11.37
N PRO A 169 11.32 3.13 12.22
CA PRO A 169 12.61 2.58 11.80
C PRO A 169 12.49 1.07 11.48
N GLY A 170 11.73 0.74 10.44
CA GLY A 170 11.43 -0.61 9.97
C GLY A 170 10.01 -0.71 9.40
N LEU A 171 9.64 -1.91 8.93
CA LEU A 171 8.33 -2.16 8.36
C LEU A 171 7.27 -2.26 9.47
N ILE A 172 6.15 -1.57 9.28
CA ILE A 172 4.98 -1.72 10.14
C ILE A 172 4.26 -3.02 9.76
N VAL A 173 4.39 -4.06 10.59
CA VAL A 173 3.78 -5.37 10.36
C VAL A 173 2.34 -5.45 10.87
N LYS A 174 2.00 -4.60 11.83
CA LYS A 174 0.62 -4.44 12.31
C LYS A 174 0.37 -2.99 12.67
N VAL A 175 -0.83 -2.50 12.38
CA VAL A 175 -1.34 -1.23 12.90
C VAL A 175 -2.84 -1.34 13.13
N GLU A 176 -3.31 -0.84 14.27
CA GLU A 176 -4.72 -0.82 14.62
C GLU A 176 -5.09 0.46 15.37
N ASP A 177 -6.35 0.88 15.28
CA ASP A 177 -6.82 1.98 16.08
C ASP A 177 -7.25 1.52 17.49
N GLU A 178 -7.25 2.45 18.44
CA GLU A 178 -7.55 2.19 19.85
C GLU A 178 -8.91 1.50 20.07
N LYS A 179 -9.88 1.72 19.17
CA LYS A 179 -11.23 1.16 19.27
C LYS A 179 -11.37 -0.22 18.62
N GLY A 180 -10.35 -0.67 17.87
CA GLY A 180 -10.40 -1.89 17.09
C GLY A 180 -11.35 -1.82 15.88
N ASP A 181 -11.69 -0.60 15.43
CA ASP A 181 -12.52 -0.42 14.22
C ASP A 181 -11.73 -0.73 12.95
N TYR A 182 -10.43 -0.49 12.97
CA TYR A 182 -9.53 -0.71 11.85
C TYR A 182 -8.28 -1.46 12.29
N SER A 183 -7.93 -2.51 11.57
CA SER A 183 -6.61 -3.15 11.71
C SER A 183 -6.02 -3.53 10.34
N PHE A 184 -4.70 -3.52 10.28
CA PHE A 184 -3.90 -3.94 9.14
C PHE A 184 -2.84 -4.91 9.68
N ASP A 185 -2.90 -6.17 9.27
CA ASP A 185 -2.06 -7.23 9.78
C ASP A 185 -1.28 -7.86 8.63
N LEU A 186 0.06 -7.82 8.66
CA LEU A 186 0.90 -8.48 7.66
C LEU A 186 0.70 -9.99 7.72
N LYS A 187 0.43 -10.61 6.57
CA LYS A 187 0.20 -12.05 6.44
C LYS A 187 1.25 -12.75 5.59
N GLU A 188 1.78 -12.06 4.57
CA GLU A 188 2.65 -12.70 3.60
C GLU A 188 3.61 -11.68 2.97
N THR A 189 4.78 -12.15 2.57
CA THR A 189 5.78 -11.38 1.82
C THR A 189 6.12 -12.12 0.52
N LYS A 190 6.10 -11.42 -0.61
CA LYS A 190 6.39 -11.98 -1.95
C LYS A 190 7.35 -11.10 -2.72
N LYS A 191 8.14 -11.70 -3.59
CA LYS A 191 8.87 -10.97 -4.63
C LYS A 191 7.96 -10.75 -5.84
N ILE A 192 8.05 -9.57 -6.44
CA ILE A 192 7.30 -9.19 -7.65
C ILE A 192 8.24 -8.59 -8.67
N ALA A 193 7.89 -8.71 -9.95
CA ALA A 193 8.71 -8.16 -11.04
C ALA A 193 8.60 -6.62 -11.11
N GLU A 194 7.38 -6.11 -11.06
CA GLU A 194 7.11 -4.67 -11.22
C GLU A 194 5.92 -4.22 -10.36
N LEU A 195 5.87 -2.92 -10.07
CA LEU A 195 4.75 -2.30 -9.37
C LEU A 195 3.58 -2.10 -10.35
N PRO A 196 2.32 -2.23 -9.87
CA PRO A 196 1.16 -1.96 -10.72
C PRO A 196 1.06 -0.48 -11.07
N ASN A 197 0.55 -0.21 -12.25
CA ASN A 197 0.19 1.14 -12.69
C ASN A 197 -1.31 1.35 -12.53
N PHE A 198 -1.70 2.32 -11.71
CA PHE A 198 -3.10 2.72 -11.46
C PHE A 198 -3.51 4.04 -12.15
N GLU A 199 -2.76 4.47 -13.16
CA GLU A 199 -3.18 5.62 -13.95
C GLU A 199 -4.51 5.32 -14.66
N SER A 200 -5.43 6.29 -14.58
CA SER A 200 -6.72 6.17 -15.25
C SER A 200 -6.52 6.20 -16.76
N ARG A 201 -7.00 5.17 -17.44
CA ARG A 201 -7.05 5.15 -18.92
C ARG A 201 -8.22 5.93 -19.48
N PHE A 202 -9.22 6.19 -18.65
CA PHE A 202 -10.45 6.91 -19.01
C PHE A 202 -10.74 7.97 -17.96
N GLY A 203 -11.17 9.13 -18.42
CA GLY A 203 -11.42 10.29 -17.57
C GLY A 203 -10.14 11.11 -17.33
N ASN A 204 -10.30 12.15 -16.55
CA ASN A 204 -9.23 13.08 -16.23
C ASN A 204 -8.49 12.63 -14.96
N ASN A 205 -7.22 13.01 -14.85
CA ASN A 205 -6.42 12.85 -13.64
C ASN A 205 -6.28 14.22 -12.97
N ILE A 206 -7.05 14.45 -11.91
CA ILE A 206 -7.28 15.77 -11.34
C ILE A 206 -6.62 15.87 -9.96
N LYS A 207 -5.59 16.71 -9.86
CA LYS A 207 -4.97 17.04 -8.56
C LYS A 207 -5.82 18.10 -7.86
N VAL A 208 -6.15 17.87 -6.60
CA VAL A 208 -6.91 18.78 -5.74
C VAL A 208 -6.28 18.87 -4.36
N LYS A 209 -6.73 19.83 -3.55
CA LYS A 209 -6.45 19.80 -2.11
C LYS A 209 -7.30 18.71 -1.44
N ARG A 210 -6.80 18.14 -0.33
CA ARG A 210 -7.54 17.13 0.46
C ARG A 210 -8.96 17.58 0.82
N SER A 211 -9.14 18.83 1.23
CA SER A 211 -10.47 19.38 1.56
C SER A 211 -11.44 19.38 0.38
N GLU A 212 -10.94 19.65 -0.81
CA GLU A 212 -11.73 19.62 -2.05
C GLU A 212 -12.09 18.18 -2.45
N PHE A 213 -11.11 17.27 -2.33
CA PHE A 213 -11.36 15.84 -2.56
C PHE A 213 -12.52 15.32 -1.70
N LEU A 214 -12.54 15.63 -0.41
CA LEU A 214 -13.58 15.19 0.52
C LEU A 214 -14.96 15.77 0.14
N LYS A 215 -15.03 17.05 -0.28
CA LYS A 215 -16.27 17.66 -0.78
C LYS A 215 -16.79 16.98 -2.03
N GLN A 216 -15.91 16.65 -2.99
CA GLN A 216 -16.31 15.95 -4.22
C GLN A 216 -16.82 14.53 -3.91
N GLN A 217 -16.15 13.81 -3.02
CA GLN A 217 -16.56 12.48 -2.59
C GLN A 217 -17.92 12.50 -1.88
N GLU A 218 -18.15 13.45 -0.97
CA GLU A 218 -19.44 13.61 -0.29
C GLU A 218 -20.58 13.93 -1.28
N LYS A 219 -20.30 14.78 -2.26
CA LYS A 219 -21.26 15.17 -3.28
C LYS A 219 -21.67 14.00 -4.19
N PHE A 220 -20.74 13.10 -4.45
CA PHE A 220 -20.97 11.91 -5.27
C PHE A 220 -21.72 10.80 -4.52
N ASN A 221 -21.57 10.71 -3.21
CA ASN A 221 -22.19 9.69 -2.36
C ASN A 221 -23.64 10.05 -1.92
N LYS A 222 -24.12 11.28 -2.22
CA LYS A 222 -25.52 11.72 -2.05
C LYS A 222 -26.35 11.38 -3.27
#